data_f70cd209e4bc546e82abb25d9cbe031a
#
_entry.id   f70cd209e4bc546e82abb25d9cbe031a
#
_cell.length_a   1.000
_cell.length_b   1.000
_cell.length_c   1.000
_cell.angle_alpha   90.00
_cell.angle_beta   90.00
_cell.angle_gamma   90.00
#
_symmetry.space_group_name_H-M   'P 1'
#
loop_
_entity.id
_entity.type
_entity.pdbx_description
1 polymer ?
#
loop_
_entity_poly.entity_id
_entity_poly.type
_entity_poly.pdbx_seq_one_letter_code
_entity_poly.pdbx_strand_id
1 'polypeptide(L)'
;MQIGKILFILLLFLASFNAFAAGDYEAGKIKAYTCSGCHGIVEYKNTYPTYNVPRIGGQNKEYLVIALQGFKSGERKHKTMNLQAEALSEQDIEDIAVYLAGQTNNPEAE
;
A
#
# COMPACT_ATOMS: atom_id res chain seq x y z
N MET A 1 -42.89 -22.07 -7.39
CA MET A 1 -42.83 -20.69 -6.86
C MET A 1 -41.88 -20.47 -5.70
N GLN A 2 -41.65 -21.43 -4.83
CA GLN A 2 -40.66 -21.35 -3.73
C GLN A 2 -39.21 -21.45 -4.25
N ILE A 3 -38.95 -22.25 -5.25
CA ILE A 3 -37.61 -22.47 -5.85
C ILE A 3 -37.07 -21.18 -6.49
N GLY A 4 -37.93 -20.40 -7.16
CA GLY A 4 -37.55 -19.15 -7.78
C GLY A 4 -37.11 -18.08 -6.77
N LYS A 5 -37.73 -18.05 -5.60
CA LYS A 5 -37.38 -17.13 -4.51
C LYS A 5 -36.06 -17.52 -3.84
N ILE A 6 -35.82 -18.83 -3.68
CA ILE A 6 -34.58 -19.36 -3.13
C ILE A 6 -33.42 -19.11 -4.10
N LEU A 7 -33.65 -19.31 -5.41
CA LEU A 7 -32.64 -19.04 -6.44
C LEU A 7 -32.28 -17.55 -6.51
N PHE A 8 -33.27 -16.68 -6.37
CA PHE A 8 -33.05 -15.23 -6.36
C PHE A 8 -32.25 -14.75 -5.11
N ILE A 9 -32.54 -15.33 -3.95
CA ILE A 9 -31.80 -15.04 -2.70
C ILE A 9 -30.36 -15.57 -2.80
N LEU A 10 -30.15 -16.75 -3.41
CA LEU A 10 -28.83 -17.32 -3.62
C LEU A 10 -27.99 -16.48 -4.59
N LEU A 11 -28.62 -15.93 -5.63
CA LEU A 11 -27.96 -15.02 -6.59
C LEU A 11 -27.54 -13.69 -5.94
N LEU A 12 -28.34 -13.17 -5.01
CA LEU A 12 -27.99 -11.97 -4.24
C LEU A 12 -26.84 -12.18 -3.28
N PHE A 13 -26.67 -13.40 -2.75
CA PHE A 13 -25.56 -13.73 -1.86
C PHE A 13 -24.21 -13.89 -2.58
N LEU A 14 -24.25 -14.24 -3.88
CA LEU A 14 -23.05 -14.35 -4.71
C LEU A 14 -22.50 -13.01 -5.19
N ALA A 15 -23.25 -11.92 -5.06
CA ALA A 15 -22.84 -10.59 -5.49
C ALA A 15 -22.00 -9.81 -4.44
N SER A 16 -21.75 -10.41 -3.27
CA SER A 16 -20.97 -9.78 -2.20
C SER A 16 -19.48 -10.13 -2.24
N PHE A 17 -18.92 -10.42 -3.41
CA PHE A 17 -17.47 -10.43 -3.56
C PHE A 17 -17.00 -8.99 -3.51
N ASN A 18 -16.38 -8.60 -2.40
CA ASN A 18 -15.58 -7.39 -2.36
C ASN A 18 -14.45 -7.55 -3.39
N ALA A 19 -14.70 -7.08 -4.60
CA ALA A 19 -13.64 -6.94 -5.59
C ALA A 19 -12.69 -5.87 -5.04
N PHE A 20 -11.53 -6.28 -4.56
CA PHE A 20 -10.43 -5.36 -4.33
C PHE A 20 -10.15 -4.66 -5.67
N ALA A 21 -10.44 -3.37 -5.72
CA ALA A 21 -10.10 -2.59 -6.88
C ALA A 21 -8.58 -2.56 -7.05
N ALA A 22 -8.10 -2.65 -8.29
CA ALA A 22 -6.70 -2.39 -8.61
C ALA A 22 -6.30 -1.03 -8.01
N GLY A 23 -5.02 -0.89 -7.61
CA GLY A 23 -4.52 0.34 -7.01
C GLY A 23 -4.71 1.55 -7.92
N ASP A 24 -5.06 2.69 -7.34
CA ASP A 24 -5.23 3.97 -8.02
C ASP A 24 -4.00 4.85 -7.81
N TYR A 25 -3.39 5.30 -8.91
CA TYR A 25 -2.16 6.11 -8.88
C TYR A 25 -2.37 7.47 -8.22
N GLU A 26 -3.45 8.20 -8.55
CA GLU A 26 -3.72 9.53 -7.99
C GLU A 26 -4.07 9.47 -6.50
N ALA A 27 -4.86 8.48 -6.11
CA ALA A 27 -5.11 8.23 -4.69
C ALA A 27 -3.82 7.86 -3.94
N GLY A 28 -2.97 7.04 -4.56
CA GLY A 28 -1.67 6.65 -4.02
C GLY A 28 -0.73 7.84 -3.83
N LYS A 29 -0.72 8.78 -4.76
CA LYS A 29 0.05 10.03 -4.66
C LYS A 29 -0.30 10.82 -3.40
N ILE A 30 -1.57 10.95 -3.10
CA ILE A 30 -2.05 11.65 -1.90
C ILE A 30 -1.68 10.85 -0.64
N LYS A 31 -1.93 9.55 -0.64
CA LYS A 31 -1.68 8.66 0.51
C LYS A 31 -0.20 8.49 0.82
N ALA A 32 0.65 8.49 -0.19
CA ALA A 32 2.11 8.37 -0.04
C ALA A 32 2.81 9.68 0.36
N TYR A 33 2.08 10.77 0.53
CA TYR A 33 2.66 12.05 0.88
C TYR A 33 3.54 11.98 2.15
N THR A 34 3.06 11.30 3.18
CA THR A 34 3.80 11.11 4.43
C THR A 34 5.03 10.22 4.27
N CYS A 35 5.00 9.28 3.32
CA CYS A 35 6.13 8.41 3.01
C CYS A 35 7.32 9.23 2.47
N SER A 36 7.05 10.22 1.65
CA SER A 36 8.05 11.07 1.02
C SER A 36 8.86 11.89 2.02
N GLY A 37 8.32 12.16 3.21
CA GLY A 37 9.02 12.87 4.28
C GLY A 37 10.27 12.16 4.80
N CYS A 38 10.33 10.84 4.62
CA CYS A 38 11.50 10.03 4.96
C CYS A 38 12.12 9.40 3.72
N HIS A 39 11.31 8.68 2.94
CA HIS A 39 11.78 7.91 1.77
C HIS A 39 12.09 8.77 0.54
N GLY A 40 11.63 10.02 0.51
CA GLY A 40 11.93 10.95 -0.57
C GLY A 40 13.25 11.73 -0.42
N ILE A 41 13.94 11.58 0.70
CA ILE A 41 15.18 12.31 0.99
C ILE A 41 16.38 11.38 0.72
N VAL A 42 17.30 11.84 -0.14
CA VAL A 42 18.52 11.08 -0.46
C VAL A 42 19.38 10.90 0.79
N GLU A 43 19.83 9.68 1.03
CA GLU A 43 20.69 9.31 2.17
C GLU A 43 20.13 9.67 3.55
N TYR A 44 18.81 9.78 3.67
CA TYR A 44 18.17 10.09 4.94
C TYR A 44 18.40 8.99 5.99
N LYS A 45 18.70 9.41 7.19
CA LYS A 45 18.87 8.53 8.36
C LYS A 45 17.98 8.98 9.49
N ASN A 46 17.41 8.04 10.23
CA ASN A 46 16.71 8.35 11.46
C ASN A 46 17.68 8.88 12.52
N THR A 47 17.18 9.77 13.38
CA THR A 47 17.98 10.36 14.46
C THR A 47 18.30 9.32 15.55
N TYR A 48 17.32 8.48 15.92
CA TYR A 48 17.49 7.44 16.94
C TYR A 48 16.39 6.36 16.84
N PRO A 49 16.77 5.08 16.74
CA PRO A 49 18.12 4.61 16.39
C PRO A 49 18.52 5.06 15.00
N THR A 50 19.81 5.30 14.79
CA THR A 50 20.32 5.73 13.48
C THR A 50 20.35 4.57 12.51
N TYR A 51 19.45 4.57 11.53
CA TYR A 51 19.43 3.63 10.42
C TYR A 51 19.06 4.32 9.12
N ASN A 52 19.50 3.75 8.01
CA ASN A 52 19.22 4.29 6.70
C ASN A 52 17.75 4.08 6.33
N VAL A 53 17.12 5.11 5.78
CA VAL A 53 15.79 5.03 5.19
C VAL A 53 15.97 4.72 3.70
N PRO A 54 15.47 3.56 3.22
CA PRO A 54 15.69 3.16 1.82
C PRO A 54 14.87 4.01 0.86
N ARG A 55 15.37 4.16 -0.34
CA ARG A 55 14.57 4.68 -1.47
C ARG A 55 13.58 3.61 -1.90
N ILE A 56 12.34 4.01 -2.08
CA ILE A 56 11.24 3.11 -2.47
C ILE A 56 10.56 3.50 -3.78
N GLY A 57 10.83 4.70 -4.30
CA GLY A 57 10.35 5.11 -5.61
C GLY A 57 10.94 4.23 -6.72
N GLY A 58 10.10 3.77 -7.64
CA GLY A 58 10.47 2.86 -8.71
C GLY A 58 10.65 1.39 -8.31
N GLN A 59 10.32 1.04 -7.06
CA GLN A 59 10.36 -0.34 -6.58
C GLN A 59 9.23 -1.17 -7.21
N ASN A 60 9.41 -2.48 -7.26
CA ASN A 60 8.40 -3.41 -7.75
C ASN A 60 7.11 -3.31 -6.94
N LYS A 61 5.96 -3.19 -7.63
CA LYS A 61 4.65 -3.03 -7.00
C LYS A 61 4.31 -4.16 -6.04
N GLU A 62 4.47 -5.40 -6.47
CA GLU A 62 4.15 -6.59 -5.67
C GLU A 62 5.01 -6.67 -4.42
N TYR A 63 6.29 -6.31 -4.54
CA TYR A 63 7.19 -6.23 -3.39
C TYR A 63 6.74 -5.16 -2.40
N LEU A 64 6.33 -3.98 -2.86
CA LEU A 64 5.83 -2.90 -1.99
C LEU A 64 4.58 -3.33 -1.23
N VAL A 65 3.65 -4.02 -1.90
CA VAL A 65 2.43 -4.56 -1.26
C VAL A 65 2.80 -5.55 -0.16
N ILE A 66 3.65 -6.53 -0.47
CA ILE A 66 4.08 -7.55 0.49
C ILE A 66 4.82 -6.93 1.68
N ALA A 67 5.69 -5.96 1.42
CA ALA A 67 6.43 -5.26 2.46
C ALA A 67 5.51 -4.49 3.42
N LEU A 68 4.57 -3.71 2.88
CA LEU A 68 3.60 -2.95 3.67
C LEU A 68 2.67 -3.86 4.46
N GLN A 69 2.19 -4.95 3.86
CA GLN A 69 1.40 -5.97 4.55
C GLN A 69 2.20 -6.63 5.67
N GLY A 70 3.46 -6.94 5.44
CA GLY A 70 4.36 -7.51 6.44
C GLY A 70 4.59 -6.57 7.63
N PHE A 71 4.77 -5.28 7.38
CA PHE A 71 4.86 -4.28 8.44
C PHE A 71 3.54 -4.11 9.19
N LYS A 72 2.42 -4.09 8.49
CA LYS A 72 1.09 -3.97 9.08
C LYS A 72 0.75 -5.16 9.99
N SER A 73 1.04 -6.37 9.56
CA SER A 73 0.79 -7.59 10.34
C SER A 73 1.78 -7.80 11.49
N GLY A 74 2.91 -7.12 11.45
CA GLY A 74 4.00 -7.29 12.40
C GLY A 74 4.93 -8.47 12.10
N GLU A 75 4.76 -9.19 10.99
CA GLU A 75 5.70 -10.23 10.55
C GLU A 75 7.07 -9.63 10.22
N ARG A 76 7.08 -8.49 9.52
CA ARG A 76 8.29 -7.72 9.27
C ARG A 76 8.49 -6.71 10.40
N LYS A 77 9.59 -6.85 11.14
CA LYS A 77 9.86 -6.07 12.34
C LYS A 77 10.64 -4.79 12.02
N HIS A 78 10.01 -3.66 12.23
CA HIS A 78 10.64 -2.35 12.19
C HIS A 78 9.70 -1.34 12.86
N LYS A 79 10.05 -0.84 14.03
CA LYS A 79 9.13 -0.03 14.87
C LYS A 79 8.47 1.12 14.11
N THR A 80 9.26 1.90 13.38
CA THR A 80 8.73 3.03 12.62
C THR A 80 7.77 2.57 11.53
N MET A 81 8.18 1.59 10.72
CA MET A 81 7.35 1.10 9.63
C MET A 81 6.13 0.31 10.10
N ASN A 82 6.23 -0.42 11.21
CA ASN A 82 5.05 -1.06 11.80
C ASN A 82 3.97 -0.02 12.17
N LEU A 83 4.37 1.09 12.78
CA LEU A 83 3.45 2.18 13.11
C LEU A 83 2.88 2.86 11.85
N GLN A 84 3.70 3.11 10.86
CA GLN A 84 3.25 3.74 9.60
C GLN A 84 2.25 2.86 8.85
N ALA A 85 2.45 1.56 8.83
CA ALA A 85 1.60 0.63 8.09
C ALA A 85 0.33 0.23 8.86
N GLU A 86 0.30 0.35 10.17
CA GLU A 86 -0.80 -0.09 11.04
C GLU A 86 -2.15 0.51 10.63
N ALA A 87 -2.18 1.79 10.29
CA ALA A 87 -3.39 2.52 9.94
C ALA A 87 -3.82 2.35 8.47
N LEU A 88 -3.02 1.70 7.64
CA LEU A 88 -3.32 1.53 6.22
C LEU A 88 -4.36 0.43 6.01
N SER A 89 -5.37 0.70 5.18
CA SER A 89 -6.24 -0.34 4.64
C SER A 89 -5.53 -1.13 3.53
N GLU A 90 -6.06 -2.28 3.14
CA GLU A 90 -5.52 -3.02 1.98
C GLU A 90 -5.61 -2.19 0.69
N GLN A 91 -6.66 -1.40 0.52
CA GLN A 91 -6.78 -0.47 -0.61
C GLN A 91 -5.71 0.63 -0.56
N ASP A 92 -5.41 1.16 0.63
CA ASP A 92 -4.34 2.16 0.78
C ASP A 92 -2.99 1.58 0.37
N ILE A 93 -2.71 0.35 0.74
CA ILE A 93 -1.48 -0.36 0.39
C ILE A 93 -1.37 -0.53 -1.14
N GLU A 94 -2.45 -0.96 -1.80
CA GLU A 94 -2.47 -1.10 -3.26
C GLU A 94 -2.25 0.25 -3.97
N ASP A 95 -2.94 1.30 -3.54
CA ASP A 95 -2.83 2.64 -4.13
C ASP A 95 -1.41 3.21 -3.96
N ILE A 96 -0.86 3.13 -2.75
CA ILE A 96 0.50 3.58 -2.45
C ILE A 96 1.52 2.80 -3.28
N ALA A 97 1.36 1.48 -3.39
CA ALA A 97 2.28 0.63 -4.15
C ALA A 97 2.28 0.96 -5.65
N VAL A 98 1.10 1.22 -6.24
CA VAL A 98 0.99 1.65 -7.65
C VAL A 98 1.70 2.99 -7.86
N TYR A 99 1.46 3.95 -6.98
CA TYR A 99 2.11 5.25 -7.07
C TYR A 99 3.62 5.16 -6.97
N LEU A 100 4.14 4.51 -5.93
CA LEU A 100 5.58 4.39 -5.70
C LEU A 100 6.28 3.60 -6.79
N ALA A 101 5.68 2.52 -7.27
CA ALA A 101 6.24 1.72 -8.37
C ALA A 101 6.34 2.53 -9.67
N GLY A 102 5.44 3.49 -9.89
CA GLY A 102 5.43 4.37 -11.05
C GLY A 102 6.44 5.52 -10.98
N GLN A 103 7.11 5.73 -9.85
CA GLN A 103 8.11 6.78 -9.72
C GLN A 103 9.39 6.40 -10.48
N THR A 104 9.92 7.33 -11.26
CA THR A 104 11.21 7.14 -11.91
C THR A 104 12.34 7.44 -10.91
N ASN A 105 13.38 6.62 -10.93
CA ASN A 105 14.59 6.87 -10.13
C ASN A 105 15.46 8.00 -10.72
N ASN A 106 14.89 8.84 -11.57
CA ASN A 106 15.62 9.95 -12.19
C ASN A 106 15.63 11.15 -11.21
N PRO A 107 16.79 11.53 -10.65
CA PRO A 107 16.89 12.69 -9.78
C PRO A 107 16.66 14.02 -10.49
N GLU A 108 16.54 14.02 -11.82
CA GLU A 108 16.32 15.23 -12.63
C GLU A 108 14.85 15.46 -13.02
N ALA A 109 13.92 14.65 -12.48
CA ALA A 109 12.49 14.74 -12.78
C ALA A 109 11.67 15.55 -11.74
N GLU A 110 12.33 16.41 -10.93
CA GLU A 110 11.68 17.39 -10.07
C GLU A 110 11.72 18.78 -10.68
#